data_b71ce97c72224fc1814bf814945fe229
#
_entry.id   b71ce97c72224fc1814bf814945fe229
#
_cell.length_a   1.000
_cell.length_b   1.000
_cell.length_c   1.000
_cell.angle_alpha   90.00
_cell.angle_beta   90.00
_cell.angle_gamma   90.00
#
_symmetry.space_group_name_H-M   'P 1'
#
loop_
_entity.id
_entity.type
_entity.pdbx_description
1 polymer ?
#
loop_
_entity_poly.entity_id
_entity_poly.type
_entity_poly.pdbx_seq_one_letter_code
_entity_poly.pdbx_strand_id
1 'polypeptide(L)'
;MLLFCSLDLMASERPKWADGFFADLERSYIEVVKYSGYDLNDTRDKAMQQVIKQRSMATGVESRVVTENGQIKVDNGHDVIVMSRVLAEYVERHTSGPHPYTVYLLVQTAKNPTYQVENVKISTGDYPFSARVFVPGMAQIYKGQTVKGALFITGEVLFIGGIAASFGMSSYYKSKRNSTHDTGQKQSYTDWANYAGYAGWAFVGAAAALYIANIIDGAVSKGEPFIEADGKKLSFMPVATPYSFGLAMNLNF
;
A
#
# COMPACT_ATOMS: atom_id res chain seq x y z
N MET A 1 -43.28 -7.35 -3.17
CA MET A 1 -42.17 -6.57 -3.75
C MET A 1 -40.88 -7.08 -3.09
N LEU A 2 -40.28 -8.10 -3.69
CA LEU A 2 -39.07 -8.75 -3.18
C LEU A 2 -37.85 -7.94 -3.66
N LEU A 3 -37.15 -7.29 -2.73
CA LEU A 3 -35.84 -6.68 -2.98
C LEU A 3 -34.84 -7.82 -3.22
N PHE A 4 -34.48 -8.03 -4.47
CA PHE A 4 -33.27 -8.75 -4.82
C PHE A 4 -32.09 -7.88 -4.46
N CYS A 5 -31.48 -8.16 -3.32
CA CYS A 5 -30.14 -7.70 -2.99
C CYS A 5 -29.18 -8.49 -3.89
N SER A 6 -28.81 -7.92 -5.03
CA SER A 6 -27.70 -8.43 -5.82
C SER A 6 -26.44 -8.27 -4.97
N LEU A 7 -25.99 -9.38 -4.39
CA LEU A 7 -24.62 -9.53 -3.92
C LEU A 7 -23.74 -9.43 -5.17
N ASP A 8 -23.36 -8.21 -5.52
CA ASP A 8 -22.20 -7.98 -6.36
C ASP A 8 -21.03 -8.67 -5.65
N LEU A 9 -20.65 -9.84 -6.17
CA LEU A 9 -19.38 -10.45 -5.87
C LEU A 9 -18.35 -9.45 -6.37
N MET A 10 -17.93 -8.54 -5.48
CA MET A 10 -16.81 -7.62 -5.74
C MET A 10 -15.65 -8.52 -6.17
N ALA A 11 -15.32 -8.47 -7.46
CA ALA A 11 -14.09 -9.07 -7.94
C ALA A 11 -12.98 -8.49 -7.06
N SER A 12 -12.33 -9.33 -6.27
CA SER A 12 -11.24 -8.90 -5.39
C SER A 12 -10.24 -8.15 -6.27
N GLU A 13 -9.99 -6.90 -5.94
CA GLU A 13 -9.05 -6.07 -6.67
C GLU A 13 -7.71 -6.81 -6.74
N ARG A 14 -7.13 -6.87 -7.93
CA ARG A 14 -5.88 -7.60 -8.15
C ARG A 14 -4.79 -7.09 -7.21
N PRO A 15 -4.21 -7.94 -6.38
CA PRO A 15 -3.20 -7.52 -5.41
C PRO A 15 -1.94 -7.04 -6.14
N LYS A 16 -1.33 -5.96 -5.67
CA LYS A 16 -0.12 -5.35 -6.27
C LYS A 16 1.04 -6.34 -6.47
N TRP A 17 1.17 -7.34 -5.59
CA TRP A 17 2.21 -8.36 -5.74
C TRP A 17 2.01 -9.24 -6.98
N ALA A 18 0.78 -9.40 -7.48
CA ALA A 18 0.48 -10.21 -8.66
C ALA A 18 1.01 -9.59 -9.97
N ASP A 19 1.38 -8.29 -9.96
CA ASP A 19 1.99 -7.62 -11.13
C ASP A 19 3.48 -7.95 -11.32
N GLY A 20 4.03 -8.80 -10.44
CA GLY A 20 5.42 -9.23 -10.44
C GLY A 20 6.12 -8.76 -9.18
N PHE A 21 6.50 -9.68 -8.33
CA PHE A 21 7.26 -9.43 -7.13
C PHE A 21 8.42 -10.40 -7.05
N PHE A 22 9.59 -9.90 -6.73
CA PHE A 22 10.77 -10.70 -6.45
C PHE A 22 11.50 -10.12 -5.25
N ALA A 23 11.82 -10.96 -4.28
CA ALA A 23 12.67 -10.62 -3.15
C ALA A 23 13.72 -11.70 -2.95
N ASP A 24 14.96 -11.26 -2.86
CA ASP A 24 16.11 -12.10 -2.49
C ASP A 24 16.39 -11.87 -1.00
N LEU A 25 15.94 -12.79 -0.15
CA LEU A 25 16.19 -12.77 1.28
C LEU A 25 17.47 -13.54 1.61
N GLU A 26 17.87 -13.51 2.86
CA GLU A 26 19.09 -14.20 3.30
C GLU A 26 19.01 -15.70 3.09
N ARG A 27 17.87 -16.34 3.46
CA ARG A 27 17.67 -17.79 3.47
C ARG A 27 16.67 -18.28 2.44
N SER A 28 15.92 -17.38 1.78
CA SER A 28 14.90 -17.75 0.79
C SER A 28 14.75 -16.73 -0.31
N TYR A 29 14.07 -17.13 -1.38
CA TYR A 29 13.55 -16.24 -2.42
C TYR A 29 12.04 -16.15 -2.29
N ILE A 30 11.49 -14.96 -2.57
CA ILE A 30 10.04 -14.79 -2.75
C ILE A 30 9.83 -14.32 -4.17
N GLU A 31 8.99 -15.01 -4.91
CA GLU A 31 8.71 -14.69 -6.31
C GLU A 31 7.25 -14.93 -6.66
N VAL A 32 6.78 -14.21 -7.68
CA VAL A 32 5.46 -14.42 -8.24
C VAL A 32 5.57 -15.24 -9.51
N VAL A 33 4.78 -16.30 -9.56
CA VAL A 33 4.63 -17.13 -10.77
C VAL A 33 3.22 -16.97 -11.29
N LYS A 34 3.12 -16.79 -12.60
CA LYS A 34 1.88 -16.68 -13.34
C LYS A 34 1.76 -17.83 -14.30
N TYR A 35 0.62 -18.53 -14.28
CA TYR A 35 0.28 -19.54 -15.26
C TYR A 35 -1.18 -19.42 -15.69
N SER A 36 -1.46 -19.66 -16.98
CA SER A 36 -2.83 -19.63 -17.53
C SER A 36 -3.19 -20.99 -18.07
N GLY A 37 -4.40 -21.45 -17.76
CA GLY A 37 -4.83 -22.79 -18.14
C GLY A 37 -6.34 -22.94 -18.21
N TYR A 38 -6.77 -24.15 -18.56
CA TYR A 38 -8.17 -24.49 -18.78
C TYR A 38 -8.86 -24.97 -17.50
N ASP A 39 -8.15 -25.77 -16.70
CA ASP A 39 -8.60 -26.25 -15.40
C ASP A 39 -7.84 -25.57 -14.29
N LEU A 40 -8.53 -25.19 -13.22
CA LEU A 40 -7.95 -24.41 -12.13
C LEU A 40 -6.89 -25.20 -11.37
N ASN A 41 -7.13 -26.47 -11.06
CA ASN A 41 -6.20 -27.28 -10.29
C ASN A 41 -4.95 -27.61 -11.10
N ASP A 42 -5.12 -28.04 -12.38
CA ASP A 42 -4.01 -28.25 -13.29
C ASP A 42 -3.18 -26.98 -13.51
N THR A 43 -3.84 -25.81 -13.52
CA THR A 43 -3.16 -24.51 -13.66
C THR A 43 -2.31 -24.18 -12.43
N ARG A 44 -2.81 -24.47 -11.22
CA ARG A 44 -2.06 -24.35 -9.96
C ARG A 44 -0.82 -25.23 -9.94
N ASP A 45 -1.02 -26.49 -10.28
CA ASP A 45 0.07 -27.48 -10.29
C ASP A 45 1.16 -27.09 -11.28
N LYS A 46 0.79 -26.65 -12.47
CA LYS A 46 1.73 -26.18 -13.50
C LYS A 46 2.47 -24.91 -13.07
N ALA A 47 1.78 -23.98 -12.37
CA ALA A 47 2.44 -22.80 -11.80
C ALA A 47 3.52 -23.20 -10.78
N MET A 48 3.22 -24.14 -9.87
CA MET A 48 4.21 -24.65 -8.92
C MET A 48 5.35 -25.40 -9.58
N GLN A 49 5.06 -26.25 -10.58
CA GLN A 49 6.09 -26.96 -11.36
C GLN A 49 7.04 -25.96 -12.04
N GLN A 50 6.53 -24.84 -12.54
CA GLN A 50 7.35 -23.79 -13.15
C GLN A 50 8.37 -23.21 -12.15
N VAL A 51 7.95 -22.91 -10.90
CA VAL A 51 8.86 -22.43 -9.84
C VAL A 51 9.98 -23.43 -9.62
N ILE A 52 9.61 -24.68 -9.39
CA ILE A 52 10.58 -25.74 -9.08
C ILE A 52 11.56 -25.92 -10.23
N LYS A 53 11.05 -25.95 -11.46
CA LYS A 53 11.89 -26.06 -12.67
C LYS A 53 12.87 -24.89 -12.79
N GLN A 54 12.42 -23.66 -12.58
CA GLN A 54 13.28 -22.47 -12.63
C GLN A 54 14.39 -22.53 -11.57
N ARG A 55 14.04 -22.94 -10.35
CA ARG A 55 15.00 -23.01 -9.24
C ARG A 55 15.98 -24.16 -9.38
N SER A 56 15.56 -25.32 -9.86
CA SER A 56 16.45 -26.42 -10.14
C SER A 56 17.44 -26.10 -11.28
N MET A 57 17.00 -25.42 -12.33
CA MET A 57 17.89 -24.96 -13.40
C MET A 57 18.93 -23.94 -12.89
N ALA A 58 18.53 -23.04 -11.98
CA ALA A 58 19.44 -22.06 -11.39
C ALA A 58 20.54 -22.72 -10.53
N THR A 59 20.30 -23.93 -10.00
CA THR A 59 21.33 -24.74 -9.30
C THR A 59 22.16 -25.62 -10.22
N GLY A 60 21.95 -25.54 -11.53
CA GLY A 60 22.73 -26.30 -12.53
C GLY A 60 22.30 -27.76 -12.67
N VAL A 61 21.16 -28.14 -12.13
CA VAL A 61 20.61 -29.49 -12.19
C VAL A 61 19.35 -29.51 -13.07
N GLU A 62 19.38 -30.29 -14.15
CA GLU A 62 18.22 -30.49 -15.01
C GLU A 62 17.25 -31.46 -14.31
N SER A 63 16.05 -30.98 -13.94
CA SER A 63 15.13 -31.69 -13.07
C SER A 63 13.85 -32.11 -13.78
N ARG A 64 13.46 -33.35 -13.65
CA ARG A 64 12.13 -33.85 -14.02
C ARG A 64 11.23 -33.80 -12.78
N VAL A 65 10.16 -33.02 -12.85
CA VAL A 65 9.23 -32.85 -11.72
C VAL A 65 8.17 -33.95 -11.79
N VAL A 66 8.03 -34.74 -10.73
CA VAL A 66 6.99 -35.75 -10.56
C VAL A 66 6.18 -35.43 -9.31
N THR A 67 4.86 -35.36 -9.44
CA THR A 67 3.96 -35.13 -8.30
C THR A 67 3.48 -36.51 -7.80
N GLU A 68 3.84 -36.88 -6.57
CA GLU A 68 3.41 -38.11 -5.93
C GLU A 68 2.83 -37.81 -4.55
N ASN A 69 1.57 -38.18 -4.30
CA ASN A 69 0.85 -37.98 -3.03
C ASN A 69 0.84 -36.53 -2.52
N GLY A 70 0.72 -35.53 -3.42
CA GLY A 70 0.71 -34.09 -3.03
C GLY A 70 2.09 -33.57 -2.63
N GLN A 71 3.13 -34.37 -2.72
CA GLN A 71 4.53 -33.93 -2.60
C GLN A 71 5.16 -33.89 -3.98
N ILE A 72 5.82 -32.79 -4.27
CA ILE A 72 6.53 -32.61 -5.53
C ILE A 72 7.93 -33.20 -5.36
N LYS A 73 8.19 -34.30 -6.05
CA LYS A 73 9.51 -34.90 -6.16
C LYS A 73 10.16 -34.50 -7.47
N VAL A 74 11.43 -34.20 -7.41
CA VAL A 74 12.24 -33.92 -8.57
C VAL A 74 13.08 -35.15 -8.85
N ASP A 75 12.84 -35.81 -9.99
CA ASP A 75 13.54 -37.05 -10.39
C ASP A 75 14.68 -36.66 -11.36
N ASN A 76 15.90 -36.64 -10.85
CA ASN A 76 17.12 -36.37 -11.62
C ASN A 76 18.20 -37.46 -11.46
N GLY A 77 17.83 -38.58 -10.90
CA GLY A 77 18.87 -39.51 -10.44
C GLY A 77 19.69 -38.99 -9.24
N HIS A 78 19.46 -37.74 -8.84
CA HIS A 78 19.92 -37.14 -7.60
C HIS A 78 18.74 -36.43 -6.96
N ASP A 79 18.40 -36.78 -5.73
CA ASP A 79 17.28 -36.15 -4.98
C ASP A 79 17.59 -34.68 -4.68
N VAL A 80 17.14 -33.78 -5.54
CA VAL A 80 17.16 -32.37 -5.23
C VAL A 80 15.85 -31.99 -4.53
N ILE A 81 15.93 -31.78 -3.23
CA ILE A 81 14.80 -31.32 -2.44
C ILE A 81 14.67 -29.79 -2.57
N VAL A 82 13.61 -29.32 -3.21
CA VAL A 82 13.27 -27.89 -3.24
C VAL A 82 12.16 -27.65 -2.25
N MET A 83 12.46 -26.94 -1.16
CA MET A 83 11.46 -26.54 -0.18
C MET A 83 10.81 -25.23 -0.62
N SER A 84 9.58 -25.33 -1.11
CA SER A 84 8.78 -24.17 -1.52
C SER A 84 7.43 -24.20 -0.82
N ARG A 85 6.93 -23.01 -0.45
CA ARG A 85 5.58 -22.83 0.08
C ARG A 85 4.86 -21.69 -0.62
N VAL A 86 3.55 -21.86 -0.85
CA VAL A 86 2.70 -20.80 -1.35
C VAL A 86 2.35 -19.89 -0.18
N LEU A 87 2.64 -18.60 -0.32
CA LEU A 87 2.33 -17.56 0.65
C LEU A 87 0.96 -16.95 0.39
N ALA A 88 0.61 -16.74 -0.88
CA ALA A 88 -0.67 -16.22 -1.32
C ALA A 88 -1.00 -16.70 -2.73
N GLU A 89 -2.29 -16.74 -3.01
CA GLU A 89 -2.84 -17.07 -4.32
C GLU A 89 -3.84 -16.00 -4.76
N TYR A 90 -3.82 -15.67 -6.05
CA TYR A 90 -4.84 -14.87 -6.70
C TYR A 90 -5.23 -15.51 -8.02
N VAL A 91 -6.53 -15.60 -8.29
CA VAL A 91 -7.07 -16.25 -9.48
C VAL A 91 -7.91 -15.26 -10.26
N GLU A 92 -7.54 -15.03 -11.51
CA GLU A 92 -8.36 -14.30 -12.48
C GLU A 92 -9.18 -15.30 -13.31
N ARG A 93 -10.46 -15.01 -13.47
CA ARG A 93 -11.35 -15.71 -14.39
C ARG A 93 -11.58 -14.86 -15.62
N HIS A 94 -11.33 -15.43 -16.78
CA HIS A 94 -11.58 -14.80 -18.06
C HIS A 94 -12.84 -15.40 -18.69
N THR A 95 -13.78 -14.56 -19.09
CA THR A 95 -15.02 -14.99 -19.77
C THR A 95 -14.82 -15.25 -21.25
N SER A 96 -13.68 -14.84 -21.81
CA SER A 96 -13.33 -14.99 -23.21
C SER A 96 -11.86 -15.40 -23.36
N GLY A 97 -11.58 -16.30 -24.30
CA GLY A 97 -10.22 -16.77 -24.60
C GLY A 97 -10.01 -18.26 -24.34
N PRO A 98 -8.85 -18.81 -24.78
CA PRO A 98 -8.55 -20.24 -24.68
C PRO A 98 -8.20 -20.68 -23.26
N HIS A 99 -7.91 -19.77 -22.34
CA HIS A 99 -7.53 -20.07 -20.96
C HIS A 99 -8.44 -19.31 -19.99
N PRO A 100 -9.50 -19.95 -19.47
CA PRO A 100 -10.46 -19.30 -18.59
C PRO A 100 -9.89 -18.96 -17.20
N TYR A 101 -8.76 -19.52 -16.82
CA TYR A 101 -8.13 -19.25 -15.52
C TYR A 101 -6.70 -18.75 -15.71
N THR A 102 -6.36 -17.69 -14.96
CA THR A 102 -4.97 -17.26 -14.74
C THR A 102 -4.71 -17.29 -13.25
N VAL A 103 -3.75 -18.10 -12.83
CA VAL A 103 -3.35 -18.24 -11.44
C VAL A 103 -2.04 -17.50 -11.21
N TYR A 104 -2.01 -16.70 -10.16
CA TYR A 104 -0.83 -16.02 -9.64
C TYR A 104 -0.52 -16.63 -8.28
N LEU A 105 0.67 -17.16 -8.13
CA LEU A 105 1.16 -17.70 -6.86
C LEU A 105 2.32 -16.83 -6.38
N LEU A 106 2.23 -16.35 -5.14
CA LEU A 106 3.37 -15.81 -4.43
C LEU A 106 4.03 -16.94 -3.67
N VAL A 107 5.24 -17.32 -4.07
CA VAL A 107 5.92 -18.51 -3.57
C VAL A 107 7.22 -18.11 -2.87
N GLN A 108 7.43 -18.66 -1.70
CA GLN A 108 8.71 -18.60 -1.00
C GLN A 108 9.47 -19.91 -1.20
N THR A 109 10.69 -19.84 -1.69
CA THR A 109 11.57 -20.99 -1.93
C THR A 109 12.84 -20.86 -1.11
N ALA A 110 13.18 -21.89 -0.32
CA ALA A 110 14.41 -21.91 0.45
C ALA A 110 15.64 -21.98 -0.48
N LYS A 111 16.69 -21.22 -0.15
CA LYS A 111 18.00 -21.29 -0.83
C LYS A 111 18.72 -22.62 -0.53
N ASN A 112 18.49 -23.15 0.66
CA ASN A 112 19.01 -24.44 1.09
C ASN A 112 17.88 -25.17 1.83
N PRO A 113 17.55 -26.43 1.48
CA PRO A 113 16.47 -27.19 2.11
C PRO A 113 16.66 -27.46 3.61
N THR A 114 17.88 -27.30 4.13
CA THR A 114 18.16 -27.46 5.57
C THR A 114 17.92 -26.19 6.40
N TYR A 115 17.70 -25.03 5.75
CA TYR A 115 17.51 -23.79 6.45
C TYR A 115 16.05 -23.58 6.85
N GLN A 116 15.85 -23.04 8.05
CA GLN A 116 14.57 -22.41 8.38
C GLN A 116 14.44 -21.14 7.59
N VAL A 117 13.44 -21.09 6.71
CA VAL A 117 13.13 -19.89 5.93
C VAL A 117 12.55 -18.79 6.82
N GLU A 118 12.68 -17.55 6.39
CA GLU A 118 12.13 -16.39 7.07
C GLU A 118 10.61 -16.53 7.26
N ASN A 119 10.11 -16.05 8.41
CA ASN A 119 8.67 -16.00 8.65
C ASN A 119 8.09 -14.83 7.88
N VAL A 120 7.37 -15.13 6.80
CA VAL A 120 6.75 -14.12 5.93
C VAL A 120 5.28 -13.94 6.28
N LYS A 121 4.88 -12.69 6.53
CA LYS A 121 3.49 -12.27 6.72
C LYS A 121 3.10 -11.34 5.58
N ILE A 122 1.91 -11.55 5.04
CA ILE A 122 1.32 -10.72 4.01
C ILE A 122 0.20 -9.91 4.64
N SER A 123 0.28 -8.58 4.54
CA SER A 123 -0.80 -7.69 4.93
C SER A 123 -1.62 -7.31 3.71
N THR A 124 -2.93 -7.49 3.79
CA THR A 124 -3.90 -7.10 2.75
C THR A 124 -4.21 -5.59 2.75
N GLY A 125 -3.58 -4.84 3.66
CA GLY A 125 -3.87 -3.41 3.82
C GLY A 125 -5.08 -3.11 4.71
N ASP A 126 -5.67 -4.15 5.33
CA ASP A 126 -6.72 -3.97 6.32
C ASP A 126 -6.07 -3.67 7.68
N TYR A 127 -6.23 -2.43 8.13
CA TYR A 127 -5.74 -1.97 9.42
C TYR A 127 -6.90 -1.78 10.38
N PRO A 128 -6.80 -2.28 11.62
CA PRO A 128 -7.81 -2.01 12.63
C PRO A 128 -7.90 -0.51 12.93
N PHE A 129 -9.07 -0.07 13.38
CA PHE A 129 -9.24 1.31 13.84
C PHE A 129 -8.19 1.66 14.90
N SER A 130 -7.57 2.80 14.77
CA SER A 130 -6.54 3.28 15.69
C SER A 130 -6.79 4.73 16.10
N ALA A 131 -6.52 5.06 17.34
CA ALA A 131 -6.60 6.43 17.85
C ALA A 131 -5.68 7.42 17.09
N ARG A 132 -4.77 6.93 16.25
CA ARG A 132 -3.95 7.74 15.36
C ARG A 132 -4.75 8.58 14.36
N VAL A 133 -6.03 8.25 14.12
CA VAL A 133 -6.93 9.04 13.25
C VAL A 133 -7.18 10.44 13.79
N PHE A 134 -7.05 10.65 15.10
CA PHE A 134 -7.23 11.96 15.74
C PHE A 134 -5.99 12.87 15.63
N VAL A 135 -4.89 12.36 15.14
CA VAL A 135 -3.68 13.17 14.88
C VAL A 135 -3.55 13.35 13.37
N PRO A 136 -3.54 14.59 12.87
CA PRO A 136 -3.50 14.86 11.43
C PRO A 136 -2.36 14.09 10.74
N GLY A 137 -2.71 13.33 9.69
CA GLY A 137 -1.77 12.58 8.87
C GLY A 137 -1.19 11.31 9.50
N MET A 138 -1.32 11.07 10.81
CA MET A 138 -0.65 9.97 11.50
C MET A 138 -1.24 8.60 11.15
N ALA A 139 -2.56 8.52 10.95
CA ALA A 139 -3.22 7.30 10.52
C ALA A 139 -2.78 6.90 9.10
N GLN A 140 -2.65 7.87 8.20
CA GLN A 140 -2.22 7.66 6.82
C GLN A 140 -0.76 7.18 6.76
N ILE A 141 0.14 7.80 7.53
CA ILE A 141 1.54 7.36 7.64
C ILE A 141 1.61 5.93 8.18
N TYR A 142 0.84 5.62 9.23
CA TYR A 142 0.77 4.27 9.80
C TYR A 142 0.29 3.23 8.80
N LYS A 143 -0.62 3.62 7.89
CA LYS A 143 -1.15 2.78 6.81
C LYS A 143 -0.23 2.70 5.57
N GLY A 144 0.97 3.31 5.60
CA GLY A 144 1.91 3.35 4.49
C GLY A 144 1.68 4.49 3.49
N GLN A 145 0.62 5.28 3.64
CA GLN A 145 0.27 6.39 2.76
C GLN A 145 1.02 7.68 3.16
N THR A 146 2.34 7.65 3.12
CA THR A 146 3.20 8.72 3.65
C THR A 146 2.96 10.09 2.99
N VAL A 147 2.79 10.12 1.66
CA VAL A 147 2.51 11.38 0.93
C VAL A 147 1.20 11.99 1.38
N LYS A 148 0.15 11.18 1.52
CA LYS A 148 -1.15 11.63 1.97
C LYS A 148 -1.12 12.12 3.41
N GLY A 149 -0.41 11.41 4.28
CA GLY A 149 -0.17 11.84 5.66
C GLY A 149 0.55 13.17 5.74
N ALA A 150 1.61 13.36 4.94
CA ALA A 150 2.34 14.62 4.88
C ALA A 150 1.45 15.78 4.40
N LEU A 151 0.55 15.56 3.44
CA LEU A 151 -0.40 16.57 2.98
C LEU A 151 -1.36 17.03 4.09
N PHE A 152 -1.91 16.09 4.88
CA PHE A 152 -2.76 16.43 6.02
C PHE A 152 -1.99 17.24 7.07
N ILE A 153 -0.78 16.82 7.45
CA ILE A 153 0.06 17.54 8.42
C ILE A 153 0.36 18.96 7.92
N THR A 154 0.84 19.08 6.68
CA THR A 154 1.22 20.38 6.10
C THR A 154 0.01 21.31 5.99
N GLY A 155 -1.13 20.79 5.56
CA GLY A 155 -2.37 21.57 5.45
C GLY A 155 -2.82 22.12 6.80
N GLU A 156 -2.81 21.29 7.86
CA GLU A 156 -3.16 21.73 9.21
C GLU A 156 -2.20 22.81 9.73
N VAL A 157 -0.89 22.63 9.55
CA VAL A 157 0.12 23.62 9.97
C VAL A 157 -0.10 24.96 9.24
N LEU A 158 -0.38 24.93 7.93
CA LEU A 158 -0.64 26.14 7.16
C LEU A 158 -1.92 26.84 7.63
N PHE A 159 -3.01 26.13 7.89
CA PHE A 159 -4.24 26.74 8.37
C PHE A 159 -4.10 27.29 9.79
N ILE A 160 -3.43 26.59 10.71
CA ILE A 160 -3.13 27.11 12.06
C ILE A 160 -2.28 28.36 11.96
N GLY A 161 -1.25 28.37 11.12
CA GLY A 161 -0.43 29.55 10.85
C GLY A 161 -1.25 30.71 10.28
N GLY A 162 -2.14 30.43 9.34
CA GLY A 162 -3.08 31.41 8.76
C GLY A 162 -4.03 31.99 9.80
N ILE A 163 -4.57 31.19 10.73
CA ILE A 163 -5.39 31.66 11.86
C ILE A 163 -4.60 32.63 12.72
N ALA A 164 -3.41 32.24 13.16
CA ALA A 164 -2.57 33.06 14.02
C ALA A 164 -2.19 34.40 13.36
N ALA A 165 -1.76 34.35 12.10
CA ALA A 165 -1.41 35.53 11.34
C ALA A 165 -2.60 36.49 11.14
N SER A 166 -3.77 35.92 10.74
CA SER A 166 -4.97 36.72 10.46
C SER A 166 -5.51 37.41 11.70
N PHE A 167 -5.65 36.70 12.82
CA PHE A 167 -6.11 37.33 14.06
C PHE A 167 -5.05 38.27 14.66
N GLY A 168 -3.77 37.95 14.51
CA GLY A 168 -2.67 38.87 14.87
C GLY A 168 -2.74 40.17 14.10
N MET A 169 -2.93 40.12 12.76
CA MET A 169 -3.12 41.32 11.93
C MET A 169 -4.40 42.11 12.31
N SER A 170 -5.50 41.42 12.56
CA SER A 170 -6.75 42.05 13.02
C SER A 170 -6.51 42.82 14.31
N SER A 171 -5.83 42.22 15.29
CA SER A 171 -5.49 42.89 16.56
C SER A 171 -4.55 44.06 16.36
N TYR A 172 -3.54 43.92 15.50
CA TYR A 172 -2.62 45.01 15.16
C TYR A 172 -3.37 46.20 14.57
N TYR A 173 -4.24 46.02 13.57
CA TYR A 173 -5.00 47.08 12.96
C TYR A 173 -6.01 47.70 13.94
N LYS A 174 -6.63 46.94 14.84
CA LYS A 174 -7.47 47.48 15.91
C LYS A 174 -6.67 48.40 16.85
N SER A 175 -5.44 48.02 17.20
CA SER A 175 -4.55 48.87 18.01
C SER A 175 -4.20 50.15 17.28
N LYS A 176 -3.82 50.09 15.99
CA LYS A 176 -3.54 51.27 15.15
C LYS A 176 -4.73 52.22 15.02
N ARG A 177 -5.93 51.63 14.80
CA ARG A 177 -7.17 52.43 14.76
C ARG A 177 -7.39 53.22 16.06
N ASN A 178 -7.10 52.62 17.21
CA ASN A 178 -7.31 53.28 18.49
C ASN A 178 -6.27 54.37 18.79
N SER A 179 -5.08 54.26 18.19
CA SER A 179 -3.99 55.25 18.39
C SER A 179 -3.98 56.39 17.39
N THR A 180 -4.76 56.37 16.30
CA THR A 180 -4.84 57.44 15.31
C THR A 180 -5.99 58.40 15.59
N HIS A 181 -5.80 59.68 15.27
CA HIS A 181 -6.82 60.74 15.37
C HIS A 181 -7.44 61.08 14.01
N ASP A 182 -6.83 60.65 12.93
CA ASP A 182 -7.31 60.88 11.56
C ASP A 182 -8.50 59.95 11.24
N THR A 183 -9.62 60.54 10.86
CA THR A 183 -10.87 59.83 10.60
C THR A 183 -10.76 58.90 9.39
N GLY A 184 -10.04 59.29 8.32
CA GLY A 184 -9.85 58.48 7.13
C GLY A 184 -8.99 57.25 7.41
N GLN A 185 -7.90 57.46 8.19
CA GLN A 185 -7.05 56.35 8.62
C GLN A 185 -7.78 55.41 9.58
N LYS A 186 -8.62 55.93 10.47
CA LYS A 186 -9.47 55.08 11.34
C LYS A 186 -10.35 54.13 10.54
N GLN A 187 -11.00 54.64 9.50
CA GLN A 187 -11.84 53.82 8.65
C GLN A 187 -11.02 52.73 7.95
N SER A 188 -9.89 53.13 7.34
CA SER A 188 -8.99 52.17 6.67
C SER A 188 -8.52 51.03 7.62
N TYR A 189 -8.10 51.41 8.85
CA TYR A 189 -7.68 50.40 9.83
C TYR A 189 -8.86 49.49 10.30
N THR A 190 -10.07 50.04 10.36
CA THR A 190 -11.27 49.25 10.65
C THR A 190 -11.51 48.21 9.56
N ASP A 191 -11.44 48.60 8.31
CA ASP A 191 -11.67 47.72 7.17
C ASP A 191 -10.62 46.61 7.11
N TRP A 192 -9.34 46.96 7.28
CA TRP A 192 -8.26 45.96 7.34
C TRP A 192 -8.40 45.03 8.53
N ALA A 193 -8.81 45.49 9.71
CA ALA A 193 -9.05 44.66 10.89
C ALA A 193 -10.19 43.67 10.65
N ASN A 194 -11.25 44.13 9.97
CA ASN A 194 -12.40 43.29 9.62
C ASN A 194 -12.01 42.21 8.59
N TYR A 195 -11.32 42.62 7.49
CA TYR A 195 -10.86 41.64 6.49
C TYR A 195 -9.93 40.57 7.09
N ALA A 196 -8.97 41.01 7.92
CA ALA A 196 -8.11 40.05 8.61
C ALA A 196 -8.90 39.15 9.58
N GLY A 197 -9.90 39.67 10.26
CA GLY A 197 -10.80 38.90 11.10
C GLY A 197 -11.60 37.89 10.30
N TYR A 198 -12.19 38.25 9.19
CA TYR A 198 -12.92 37.32 8.30
C TYR A 198 -12.00 36.24 7.73
N ALA A 199 -10.78 36.60 7.30
CA ALA A 199 -9.78 35.66 6.86
C ALA A 199 -9.42 34.64 7.97
N GLY A 200 -9.28 35.11 9.22
CA GLY A 200 -9.04 34.24 10.37
C GLY A 200 -10.14 33.20 10.55
N TRP A 201 -11.41 33.62 10.48
CA TRP A 201 -12.54 32.67 10.57
C TRP A 201 -12.64 31.74 9.38
N ALA A 202 -12.27 32.19 8.18
CA ALA A 202 -12.20 31.31 7.01
C ALA A 202 -11.15 30.22 7.20
N PHE A 203 -9.97 30.56 7.75
CA PHE A 203 -8.94 29.57 8.10
C PHE A 203 -9.40 28.59 9.19
N VAL A 204 -10.14 29.06 10.20
CA VAL A 204 -10.73 28.17 11.22
C VAL A 204 -11.67 27.15 10.56
N GLY A 205 -12.56 27.60 9.66
CA GLY A 205 -13.46 26.72 8.94
C GLY A 205 -12.71 25.70 8.06
N ALA A 206 -11.67 26.16 7.36
CA ALA A 206 -10.84 25.29 6.51
C ALA A 206 -10.05 24.23 7.33
N ALA A 207 -9.47 24.65 8.48
CA ALA A 207 -8.80 23.72 9.39
C ALA A 207 -9.76 22.65 9.91
N ALA A 208 -10.95 23.06 10.38
CA ALA A 208 -11.97 22.11 10.87
C ALA A 208 -12.41 21.14 9.77
N ALA A 209 -12.63 21.61 8.55
CA ALA A 209 -13.00 20.75 7.43
C ALA A 209 -11.89 19.76 7.07
N LEU A 210 -10.62 20.19 7.04
CA LEU A 210 -9.47 19.33 6.78
C LEU A 210 -9.30 18.30 7.88
N TYR A 211 -9.47 18.69 9.14
CA TYR A 211 -9.40 17.78 10.29
C TYR A 211 -10.47 16.70 10.24
N ILE A 212 -11.71 17.06 9.91
CA ILE A 212 -12.80 16.08 9.74
C ILE A 212 -12.47 15.14 8.58
N ALA A 213 -12.01 15.66 7.44
CA ALA A 213 -11.60 14.86 6.31
C ALA A 213 -10.46 13.88 6.68
N ASN A 214 -9.48 14.33 7.47
CA ASN A 214 -8.40 13.46 7.99
C ASN A 214 -8.94 12.31 8.83
N ILE A 215 -9.89 12.57 9.74
CA ILE A 215 -10.50 11.53 10.59
C ILE A 215 -11.25 10.51 9.74
N ILE A 216 -12.11 10.98 8.82
CA ILE A 216 -12.89 10.10 7.94
C ILE A 216 -11.94 9.25 7.10
N ASP A 217 -10.98 9.87 6.42
CA ASP A 217 -10.02 9.17 5.60
C ASP A 217 -9.17 8.18 6.43
N GLY A 218 -8.70 8.60 7.60
CA GLY A 218 -7.95 7.74 8.51
C GLY A 218 -8.74 6.54 9.02
N ALA A 219 -10.06 6.66 9.14
CA ALA A 219 -10.93 5.57 9.58
C ALA A 219 -11.29 4.60 8.44
N VAL A 220 -11.59 5.12 7.25
CA VAL A 220 -12.20 4.36 6.13
C VAL A 220 -11.16 3.87 5.12
N SER A 221 -10.08 4.64 4.87
CA SER A 221 -9.11 4.27 3.84
C SER A 221 -8.39 2.97 4.18
N LYS A 222 -8.25 2.09 3.19
CA LYS A 222 -7.37 0.92 3.30
C LYS A 222 -5.92 1.37 3.30
N GLY A 223 -5.08 0.65 4.04
CA GLY A 223 -3.65 0.88 4.01
C GLY A 223 -3.00 0.27 2.76
N GLU A 224 -1.71 0.52 2.59
CA GLU A 224 -0.95 -0.15 1.56
C GLU A 224 -0.67 -1.59 1.97
N PRO A 225 -0.91 -2.58 1.07
CA PRO A 225 -0.50 -3.95 1.32
C PRO A 225 1.03 -4.02 1.39
N PHE A 226 1.54 -4.83 2.29
CA PHE A 226 2.98 -5.05 2.40
C PHE A 226 3.28 -6.50 2.72
N ILE A 227 4.50 -6.92 2.40
CA ILE A 227 5.08 -8.20 2.80
C ILE A 227 6.11 -7.91 3.89
N GLU A 228 6.05 -8.66 4.98
CA GLU A 228 6.98 -8.58 6.09
C GLU A 228 7.73 -9.91 6.20
N ALA A 229 9.05 -9.87 6.24
CA ALA A 229 9.90 -11.03 6.46
C ALA A 229 10.74 -10.81 7.73
N ASP A 230 10.59 -11.69 8.72
CA ASP A 230 11.27 -11.64 10.03
C ASP A 230 11.20 -10.23 10.68
N GLY A 231 10.02 -9.58 10.63
CA GLY A 231 9.78 -8.25 11.21
C GLY A 231 10.24 -7.08 10.35
N LYS A 232 10.86 -7.31 9.20
CA LYS A 232 11.28 -6.27 8.25
C LYS A 232 10.23 -6.12 7.15
N LYS A 233 9.71 -4.90 6.98
CA LYS A 233 8.74 -4.59 5.92
C LYS A 233 9.46 -4.51 4.57
N LEU A 234 8.95 -5.28 3.62
CA LEU A 234 9.34 -5.21 2.22
C LEU A 234 8.36 -4.25 1.53
N SER A 235 8.83 -3.04 1.18
CA SER A 235 7.98 -2.08 0.48
C SER A 235 8.09 -2.26 -1.03
N PHE A 236 6.94 -2.16 -1.70
CA PHE A 236 6.86 -2.18 -3.15
C PHE A 236 7.10 -0.77 -3.67
N MET A 237 8.23 -0.50 -4.27
CA MET A 237 8.44 0.74 -5.03
C MET A 237 8.43 0.41 -6.52
N PRO A 238 7.46 0.94 -7.29
CA PRO A 238 7.57 0.86 -8.75
C PRO A 238 8.78 1.67 -9.19
N VAL A 239 9.72 1.03 -9.86
CA VAL A 239 10.84 1.71 -10.52
C VAL A 239 10.55 1.73 -12.01
N ALA A 240 10.33 2.93 -12.54
CA ALA A 240 10.28 3.17 -13.96
C ALA A 240 11.65 3.72 -14.39
N THR A 241 12.37 2.94 -15.18
CA THR A 241 13.51 3.46 -15.95
C THR A 241 13.09 3.64 -17.41
N PRO A 242 13.75 4.49 -18.22
CA PRO A 242 13.41 4.68 -19.62
C PRO A 242 13.38 3.40 -20.46
N TYR A 243 13.95 2.31 -19.94
CA TYR A 243 14.12 1.05 -20.67
C TYR A 243 13.50 -0.17 -19.99
N SER A 244 12.96 -0.03 -18.76
CA SER A 244 12.32 -1.14 -18.04
C SER A 244 11.36 -0.65 -16.98
N PHE A 245 10.23 -1.35 -16.85
CA PHE A 245 9.35 -1.25 -15.69
C PHE A 245 9.73 -2.40 -14.73
N GLY A 246 10.06 -2.07 -13.49
CA GLY A 246 10.38 -3.04 -12.45
C GLY A 246 9.90 -2.57 -11.08
N LEU A 247 9.86 -3.49 -10.13
CA LEU A 247 9.66 -3.17 -8.72
C LEU A 247 11.02 -3.22 -8.02
N ALA A 248 11.48 -2.11 -7.46
CA ALA A 248 12.64 -2.10 -6.58
C ALA A 248 12.21 -2.34 -5.14
N MET A 249 12.96 -3.16 -4.45
CA MET A 249 12.78 -3.43 -3.04
C MET A 249 13.61 -2.45 -2.21
N ASN A 250 12.96 -1.75 -1.29
CA ASN A 250 13.65 -0.96 -0.28
C ASN A 250 13.52 -1.69 1.07
N LEU A 251 14.67 -2.13 1.62
CA LEU A 251 14.75 -2.68 2.96
C LEU A 251 14.93 -1.52 3.93
N ASN A 252 13.87 -1.14 4.61
CA ASN A 252 13.99 -0.25 5.76
C ASN A 252 14.44 -1.08 6.97
N PHE A 253 15.68 -0.87 7.38
CA PHE A 253 16.27 -1.45 8.58
C PHE A 253 15.76 -0.75 9.84
#